data_dac7cd00d638dd3942d03477f5b1f56c
#
_entry.id   dac7cd00d638dd3942d03477f5b1f56c
#
_cell.length_a   1.000
_cell.length_b   1.000
_cell.length_c   1.000
_cell.angle_alpha   90.00
_cell.angle_beta   90.00
_cell.angle_gamma   90.00
#
_symmetry.space_group_name_H-M   'P 1'
#
loop_
_entity.id
_entity.type
_entity.pdbx_description
1 polymer ?
#
loop_
_entity_poly.entity_id
_entity_poly.type
_entity_poly.pdbx_seq_one_letter_code
_entity_poly.pdbx_strand_id
1 'polypeptide(L)'
;MKTAVITTAGLGTRLLTATKASPKTLLPLYDRSFDRNVEPLLRPLIEIIFENLYDNGFRRFCFIVGTKNKKSILNHMVPDQEYIKLLKKRNNQFDKRFVKALQKFYKKFENCEIKWISQNSPMGFGHALLASKKFVGNEPFLLHXGDAYFPDYSFLNDFIKSSQYDKKIIATLLLQYKKSLKGFGXAQTKKSVPLDVVFHVAEKPKKPQSNLAILPIYILKSDIFDALEKTGLGYNNELQVTDAISTLMDWNHKVTAYNFRNNKWFDIGTTRQYFHALN
;
A
#
# COMPACT_ATOMS: atom_id res chain seq x y z
N MET A 1 -9.72 12.49 -4.75
CA MET A 1 -8.62 11.57 -5.15
C MET A 1 -9.22 10.24 -5.57
N LYS A 2 -8.84 9.71 -6.73
CA LYS A 2 -9.44 8.48 -7.28
C LYS A 2 -8.42 7.42 -7.68
N THR A 3 -7.14 7.75 -7.71
CA THR A 3 -6.08 6.88 -8.22
C THR A 3 -5.23 6.33 -7.07
N ALA A 4 -5.03 5.03 -7.07
CA ALA A 4 -4.15 4.32 -6.14
C ALA A 4 -3.12 3.50 -6.92
N VAL A 5 -1.86 3.55 -6.47
CA VAL A 5 -0.79 2.69 -6.96
C VAL A 5 -0.44 1.72 -5.84
N ILE A 6 -0.52 0.43 -6.13
CA ILE A 6 -0.25 -0.63 -5.15
C ILE A 6 0.95 -1.44 -5.64
N THR A 7 2.02 -1.48 -4.84
CA THR A 7 3.25 -2.16 -5.25
C THR A 7 3.33 -3.54 -4.58
N THR A 8 3.44 -4.59 -5.40
CA THR A 8 3.45 -5.99 -4.95
C THR A 8 4.63 -6.79 -5.50
N ALA A 9 5.68 -6.10 -5.94
CA ALA A 9 6.78 -6.75 -6.65
C ALA A 9 7.82 -7.44 -5.76
N GLY A 10 7.74 -7.30 -4.44
CA GLY A 10 8.70 -7.88 -3.50
C GLY A 10 8.72 -9.41 -3.53
N LEU A 11 9.92 -9.99 -3.38
CA LEU A 11 10.11 -11.44 -3.47
C LEU A 11 9.62 -12.23 -2.23
N GLY A 12 9.48 -11.58 -1.09
CA GLY A 12 8.97 -12.23 0.13
C GLY A 12 9.91 -13.24 0.76
N THR A 13 11.21 -13.09 0.55
CA THR A 13 12.22 -14.09 0.99
C THR A 13 12.22 -14.37 2.49
N ARG A 14 11.77 -13.40 3.30
CA ARG A 14 11.71 -13.56 4.77
C ARG A 14 10.46 -14.34 5.23
N LEU A 15 9.62 -14.78 4.29
CA LEU A 15 8.40 -15.57 4.54
C LEU A 15 8.49 -16.95 3.89
N LEU A 16 9.68 -17.37 3.47
CA LEU A 16 9.90 -18.71 2.94
C LEU A 16 9.62 -19.72 4.08
N THR A 17 9.06 -20.87 3.77
CA THR A 17 8.81 -21.45 2.43
C THR A 17 7.45 -21.04 1.81
N ALA A 18 6.56 -20.40 2.58
CA ALA A 18 5.21 -20.05 2.14
C ALA A 18 5.21 -19.22 0.84
N THR A 19 6.20 -18.33 0.69
CA THR A 19 6.26 -17.41 -0.47
C THR A 19 7.05 -17.97 -1.65
N LYS A 20 7.41 -19.26 -1.63
CA LYS A 20 8.09 -19.89 -2.78
C LYS A 20 7.20 -19.84 -4.04
N ALA A 21 5.94 -20.20 -3.89
CA ALA A 21 4.98 -20.28 -5.00
C ALA A 21 3.87 -19.23 -4.94
N SER A 22 3.65 -18.62 -3.77
CA SER A 22 2.58 -17.64 -3.58
C SER A 22 3.19 -16.32 -3.15
N PRO A 23 2.88 -15.20 -3.84
CA PRO A 23 3.40 -13.90 -3.41
C PRO A 23 2.84 -13.51 -2.05
N LYS A 24 3.64 -12.79 -1.25
CA LYS A 24 3.23 -12.40 0.12
C LYS A 24 1.93 -11.61 0.16
N THR A 25 1.62 -10.86 -0.89
CA THR A 25 0.38 -10.09 -0.97
C THR A 25 -0.87 -10.98 -1.11
N LEU A 26 -0.68 -12.27 -1.44
CA LEU A 26 -1.77 -13.26 -1.46
C LEU A 26 -1.88 -14.04 -0.15
N LEU A 27 -1.02 -13.80 0.84
CA LEU A 27 -1.16 -14.46 2.14
C LEU A 27 -2.50 -14.05 2.76
N PRO A 28 -3.26 -15.04 3.27
CA PRO A 28 -4.60 -14.77 3.79
C PRO A 28 -4.58 -14.14 5.18
N LEU A 29 -5.51 -13.24 5.40
CA LEU A 29 -5.75 -12.61 6.69
C LEU A 29 -7.24 -12.72 7.01
N TYR A 30 -7.57 -12.67 8.28
CA TYR A 30 -8.97 -12.66 8.69
C TYR A 30 -9.58 -11.30 8.40
N ASP A 31 -10.71 -11.31 7.71
CA ASP A 31 -11.50 -10.09 7.49
C ASP A 31 -12.27 -9.81 8.78
N ARG A 32 -11.86 -8.76 9.49
CA ARG A 32 -12.41 -8.40 10.79
C ARG A 32 -13.58 -7.41 10.70
N SER A 33 -14.01 -7.10 9.49
CA SER A 33 -15.16 -6.21 9.29
C SER A 33 -16.51 -6.91 9.52
N PHE A 34 -16.51 -8.22 9.68
CA PHE A 34 -17.71 -9.00 9.90
C PHE A 34 -18.13 -9.08 11.36
N ASP A 35 -19.41 -9.34 11.58
CA ASP A 35 -19.98 -9.59 12.90
C ASP A 35 -19.18 -10.68 13.63
N ARG A 36 -18.82 -10.43 14.88
CA ARG A 36 -18.04 -11.36 15.72
C ARG A 36 -18.75 -12.69 15.95
N ASN A 37 -20.05 -12.74 15.75
CA ASN A 37 -20.87 -13.95 15.92
C ASN A 37 -20.88 -14.82 14.68
N VAL A 38 -20.19 -14.41 13.61
CA VAL A 38 -20.14 -15.14 12.35
C VAL A 38 -18.67 -15.52 12.07
N GLU A 39 -18.47 -16.72 11.53
CA GLU A 39 -17.13 -17.17 11.16
C GLU A 39 -16.47 -16.15 10.22
N PRO A 40 -15.27 -15.65 10.56
CA PRO A 40 -14.60 -14.67 9.72
C PRO A 40 -14.15 -15.27 8.38
N LEU A 41 -14.12 -14.44 7.36
CA LEU A 41 -13.59 -14.85 6.06
C LEU A 41 -12.07 -14.72 6.05
N LEU A 42 -11.41 -15.67 5.41
CA LEU A 42 -9.98 -15.56 5.07
C LEU A 42 -9.88 -14.91 3.69
N ARG A 43 -9.14 -13.83 3.61
CA ARG A 43 -9.01 -13.06 2.37
C ARG A 43 -7.55 -12.68 2.12
N PRO A 44 -7.07 -12.78 0.88
CA PRO A 44 -5.71 -12.33 0.58
C PRO A 44 -5.54 -10.84 0.88
N LEU A 45 -4.35 -10.48 1.35
CA LEU A 45 -4.03 -9.09 1.71
C LEU A 45 -4.35 -8.09 0.59
N ILE A 46 -3.99 -8.42 -0.66
CA ILE A 46 -4.23 -7.53 -1.79
C ILE A 46 -5.71 -7.22 -2.01
N GLU A 47 -6.58 -8.23 -1.78
CA GLU A 47 -8.03 -8.06 -1.87
C GLU A 47 -8.53 -7.11 -0.78
N ILE A 48 -8.02 -7.30 0.46
CA ILE A 48 -8.38 -6.43 1.60
C ILE A 48 -7.97 -4.97 1.30
N ILE A 49 -6.76 -4.77 0.82
CA ILE A 49 -6.28 -3.43 0.45
C ILE A 49 -7.19 -2.81 -0.63
N PHE A 50 -7.42 -3.57 -1.70
CA PHE A 50 -8.24 -3.08 -2.82
C PHE A 50 -9.64 -2.68 -2.36
N GLU A 51 -10.33 -3.57 -1.62
CA GLU A 51 -11.71 -3.30 -1.21
C GLU A 51 -11.81 -2.10 -0.27
N ASN A 52 -10.85 -1.95 0.67
CA ASN A 52 -10.85 -0.80 1.56
C ASN A 52 -10.62 0.51 0.80
N LEU A 53 -9.73 0.51 -0.17
CA LEU A 53 -9.52 1.69 -1.01
C LEU A 53 -10.76 1.98 -1.86
N TYR A 54 -11.37 0.94 -2.46
CA TYR A 54 -12.61 1.09 -3.23
C TYR A 54 -13.71 1.73 -2.37
N ASP A 55 -13.90 1.24 -1.15
CA ASP A 55 -14.93 1.74 -0.22
C ASP A 55 -14.66 3.18 0.22
N ASN A 56 -13.41 3.64 0.09
CA ASN A 56 -13.01 5.03 0.34
C ASN A 56 -12.97 5.88 -0.95
N GLY A 57 -13.59 5.41 -2.03
CA GLY A 57 -13.85 6.21 -3.23
C GLY A 57 -12.83 6.05 -4.36
N PHE A 58 -11.83 5.19 -4.21
CA PHE A 58 -10.86 4.96 -5.29
C PHE A 58 -11.50 4.12 -6.40
N ARG A 59 -11.16 4.46 -7.67
CA ARG A 59 -11.75 3.80 -8.85
C ARG A 59 -10.72 3.52 -9.95
N ARG A 60 -9.49 4.02 -9.79
CA ARG A 60 -8.38 3.80 -10.73
C ARG A 60 -7.24 3.16 -9.94
N PHE A 61 -6.86 1.96 -10.34
CA PHE A 61 -5.85 1.17 -9.62
C PHE A 61 -4.73 0.75 -10.56
N CYS A 62 -3.49 1.05 -10.17
CA CYS A 62 -2.30 0.54 -10.83
C CYS A 62 -1.63 -0.47 -9.90
N PHE A 63 -1.61 -1.73 -10.31
CA PHE A 63 -0.91 -2.79 -9.57
C PHE A 63 0.45 -3.02 -10.21
N ILE A 64 1.52 -2.83 -9.44
CA ILE A 64 2.88 -3.09 -9.91
C ILE A 64 3.30 -4.43 -9.32
N VAL A 65 3.48 -5.42 -10.20
CA VAL A 65 3.66 -6.82 -9.80
C VAL A 65 5.02 -7.33 -10.31
N GLY A 66 5.66 -8.18 -9.52
CA GLY A 66 6.87 -8.88 -9.98
C GLY A 66 6.48 -9.90 -11.05
N THR A 67 7.31 -10.05 -12.06
CA THR A 67 7.05 -10.96 -13.19
C THR A 67 6.71 -12.37 -12.73
N LYS A 68 7.47 -12.90 -11.76
CA LYS A 68 7.24 -14.24 -11.19
C LYS A 68 5.84 -14.39 -10.57
N ASN A 69 5.34 -13.32 -9.95
CA ASN A 69 4.12 -13.35 -9.14
C ASN A 69 2.87 -12.94 -9.90
N LYS A 70 3.03 -12.38 -11.09
CA LYS A 70 1.94 -11.76 -11.85
C LYS A 70 0.77 -12.72 -12.09
N LYS A 71 1.07 -13.93 -12.56
CA LYS A 71 0.04 -14.92 -12.89
C LYS A 71 -0.84 -15.24 -11.67
N SER A 72 -0.23 -15.51 -10.52
CA SER A 72 -0.96 -15.85 -9.29
C SER A 72 -1.86 -14.70 -8.84
N ILE A 73 -1.34 -13.47 -8.89
CA ILE A 73 -2.11 -12.30 -8.48
C ILE A 73 -3.30 -12.06 -9.41
N LEU A 74 -3.08 -12.14 -10.73
CA LEU A 74 -4.16 -11.97 -11.71
C LEU A 74 -5.21 -13.06 -11.55
N ASN A 75 -4.79 -14.32 -11.35
CA ASN A 75 -5.73 -15.43 -11.15
C ASN A 75 -6.67 -15.18 -9.97
N HIS A 76 -6.17 -14.51 -8.93
CA HIS A 76 -7.03 -14.17 -7.79
C HIS A 76 -7.91 -12.95 -8.06
N MET A 77 -7.31 -11.89 -8.62
CA MET A 77 -7.97 -10.57 -8.68
C MET A 77 -8.98 -10.44 -9.82
N VAL A 78 -8.69 -11.06 -10.97
CA VAL A 78 -9.54 -10.90 -12.16
C VAL A 78 -10.80 -11.76 -12.00
N PRO A 79 -12.00 -11.17 -12.22
CA PRO A 79 -13.26 -11.90 -12.05
C PRO A 79 -13.33 -13.18 -12.90
N ASP A 80 -13.78 -14.26 -12.27
CA ASP A 80 -13.94 -15.58 -12.86
C ASP A 80 -15.41 -16.02 -12.68
N GLN A 81 -16.23 -15.72 -13.68
CA GLN A 81 -17.68 -16.02 -13.60
C GLN A 81 -17.96 -17.52 -13.72
N GLU A 82 -17.09 -18.29 -14.36
CA GLU A 82 -17.26 -19.75 -14.43
C GLU A 82 -17.05 -20.38 -13.06
N TYR A 83 -16.09 -19.86 -12.28
CA TYR A 83 -15.90 -20.32 -10.91
C TYR A 83 -17.13 -20.01 -10.05
N ILE A 84 -17.73 -18.84 -10.21
CA ILE A 84 -18.98 -18.48 -9.51
C ILE A 84 -20.09 -19.48 -9.85
N LYS A 85 -20.26 -19.83 -11.12
CA LYS A 85 -21.27 -20.82 -11.55
C LYS A 85 -21.03 -22.18 -10.92
N LEU A 86 -19.77 -22.61 -10.86
CA LEU A 86 -19.39 -23.88 -10.23
C LEU A 86 -19.78 -23.89 -8.75
N LEU A 87 -19.47 -22.83 -8.01
CA LEU A 87 -19.77 -22.72 -6.58
C LEU A 87 -21.28 -22.74 -6.32
N LYS A 88 -22.06 -22.06 -7.14
CA LYS A 88 -23.52 -22.00 -7.00
C LYS A 88 -24.18 -23.35 -7.15
N LYS A 89 -23.60 -24.26 -7.96
CA LYS A 89 -24.12 -25.62 -8.17
C LYS A 89 -24.03 -26.50 -6.91
N ARG A 90 -23.13 -26.16 -5.98
CA ARG A 90 -22.93 -26.96 -4.75
C ARG A 90 -24.10 -26.85 -3.77
N ASN A 91 -24.84 -25.77 -3.82
CA ASN A 91 -26.12 -25.56 -3.11
C ASN A 91 -26.04 -25.80 -1.59
N ASN A 92 -24.96 -25.33 -0.91
CA ASN A 92 -24.90 -25.36 0.55
C ASN A 92 -24.74 -23.95 1.14
N GLN A 93 -25.07 -23.79 2.41
CA GLN A 93 -25.10 -22.46 3.06
C GLN A 93 -23.70 -21.81 3.15
N PHE A 94 -22.69 -22.62 3.38
CA PHE A 94 -21.31 -22.15 3.44
C PHE A 94 -20.92 -21.49 2.12
N ASP A 95 -21.18 -22.21 1.03
CA ASP A 95 -20.80 -21.74 -0.29
C ASP A 95 -21.53 -20.44 -0.65
N LYS A 96 -22.80 -20.31 -0.21
CA LYS A 96 -23.59 -19.09 -0.49
C LYS A 96 -22.96 -17.85 0.12
N ARG A 97 -22.50 -17.94 1.37
CA ARG A 97 -21.88 -16.79 2.05
C ARG A 97 -20.56 -16.40 1.38
N PHE A 98 -19.72 -17.37 1.09
CA PHE A 98 -18.42 -17.14 0.46
C PHE A 98 -18.59 -16.69 -0.99
N VAL A 99 -19.56 -17.25 -1.71
CA VAL A 99 -19.88 -16.84 -3.08
C VAL A 99 -20.33 -15.37 -3.11
N LYS A 100 -21.16 -14.95 -2.15
CA LYS A 100 -21.60 -13.55 -2.07
C LYS A 100 -20.41 -12.60 -1.87
N ALA A 101 -19.47 -12.96 -0.99
CA ALA A 101 -18.28 -12.16 -0.76
C ALA A 101 -17.44 -12.03 -2.03
N LEU A 102 -17.24 -13.15 -2.73
CA LEU A 102 -16.47 -13.18 -3.98
C LEU A 102 -17.16 -12.37 -5.08
N GLN A 103 -18.48 -12.51 -5.22
CA GLN A 103 -19.26 -11.75 -6.21
C GLN A 103 -19.19 -10.24 -5.94
N LYS A 104 -19.26 -9.84 -4.66
CA LYS A 104 -19.17 -8.44 -4.25
C LYS A 104 -17.80 -7.87 -4.60
N PHE A 105 -16.73 -8.64 -4.35
CA PHE A 105 -15.38 -8.27 -4.73
C PHE A 105 -15.25 -8.10 -6.25
N TYR A 106 -15.73 -9.08 -7.03
CA TYR A 106 -15.68 -9.03 -8.49
C TYR A 106 -16.42 -7.81 -9.03
N LYS A 107 -17.60 -7.50 -8.46
CA LYS A 107 -18.39 -6.34 -8.89
C LYS A 107 -17.61 -5.03 -8.64
N LYS A 108 -16.97 -4.91 -7.49
CA LYS A 108 -16.12 -3.74 -7.19
C LYS A 108 -14.96 -3.63 -8.18
N PHE A 109 -14.30 -4.75 -8.45
CA PHE A 109 -13.16 -4.80 -9.36
C PHE A 109 -13.58 -4.38 -10.78
N GLU A 110 -14.70 -4.90 -11.29
CA GLU A 110 -15.22 -4.57 -12.62
C GLU A 110 -15.63 -3.10 -12.74
N ASN A 111 -15.93 -2.43 -11.62
CA ASN A 111 -16.31 -1.02 -11.57
C ASN A 111 -15.10 -0.07 -11.57
N CYS A 112 -13.90 -0.59 -11.80
CA CYS A 112 -12.65 0.18 -11.71
C CYS A 112 -11.85 0.13 -13.01
N GLU A 113 -11.07 1.19 -13.22
CA GLU A 113 -10.01 1.17 -14.23
C GLU A 113 -8.79 0.50 -13.59
N ILE A 114 -8.34 -0.62 -14.17
CA ILE A 114 -7.24 -1.42 -13.62
C ILE A 114 -6.07 -1.43 -14.60
N LYS A 115 -4.88 -1.15 -14.11
CA LYS A 115 -3.64 -1.26 -14.88
C LYS A 115 -2.68 -2.21 -14.17
N TRP A 116 -2.17 -3.19 -14.90
CA TRP A 116 -1.14 -4.11 -14.41
C TRP A 116 0.19 -3.74 -15.04
N ILE A 117 1.20 -3.51 -14.21
CA ILE A 117 2.55 -3.20 -14.66
C ILE A 117 3.50 -4.23 -14.08
N SER A 118 4.30 -4.86 -14.95
CA SER A 118 5.30 -5.84 -14.50
C SER A 118 6.61 -5.16 -14.20
N GLN A 119 7.17 -5.44 -13.02
CA GLN A 119 8.53 -5.04 -12.67
C GLN A 119 9.43 -6.26 -12.83
N ASN A 120 10.27 -6.23 -13.87
CA ASN A 120 11.10 -7.38 -14.24
C ASN A 120 12.28 -7.60 -13.28
N SER A 121 12.78 -6.51 -12.68
CA SER A 121 13.88 -6.57 -11.73
C SER A 121 13.51 -5.78 -10.48
N PRO A 122 13.79 -6.31 -9.28
CA PRO A 122 13.50 -5.58 -8.04
C PRO A 122 14.57 -4.49 -7.82
N MET A 123 14.36 -3.33 -8.43
CA MET A 123 15.26 -2.18 -8.37
C MET A 123 14.82 -1.15 -7.33
N GLY A 124 13.99 -1.57 -6.38
CA GLY A 124 13.54 -0.72 -5.29
C GLY A 124 12.12 -0.19 -5.46
N PHE A 125 11.61 0.35 -4.35
CA PHE A 125 10.24 0.85 -4.24
C PHE A 125 10.00 2.06 -5.16
N GLY A 126 11.00 2.95 -5.25
CA GLY A 126 10.90 4.10 -6.14
C GLY A 126 10.86 3.72 -7.62
N HIS A 127 11.63 2.70 -8.01
CA HIS A 127 11.62 2.21 -9.38
C HIS A 127 10.25 1.62 -9.74
N ALA A 128 9.65 0.88 -8.80
CA ALA A 128 8.29 0.36 -8.99
C ALA A 128 7.31 1.53 -9.21
N LEU A 129 7.40 2.55 -8.36
CA LEU A 129 6.52 3.71 -8.48
C LEU A 129 6.71 4.44 -9.81
N LEU A 130 7.95 4.61 -10.25
CA LEU A 130 8.25 5.32 -11.51
C LEU A 130 7.54 4.67 -12.71
N ALA A 131 7.39 3.34 -12.70
CA ALA A 131 6.70 2.62 -13.76
C ALA A 131 5.22 3.02 -13.90
N SER A 132 4.61 3.59 -12.87
CA SER A 132 3.20 4.00 -12.89
C SER A 132 2.98 5.42 -13.44
N LYS A 133 4.03 6.16 -13.78
CA LYS A 133 3.98 7.57 -14.18
C LYS A 133 2.91 7.85 -15.25
N LYS A 134 2.91 7.05 -16.31
CA LYS A 134 1.98 7.24 -17.43
C LYS A 134 0.52 7.04 -17.00
N PHE A 135 0.27 6.03 -16.18
CA PHE A 135 -1.08 5.74 -15.69
C PHE A 135 -1.60 6.84 -14.75
N VAL A 136 -0.75 7.30 -13.83
CA VAL A 136 -1.12 8.34 -12.85
C VAL A 136 -1.41 9.67 -13.54
N GLY A 137 -0.57 10.05 -14.51
CA GLY A 137 -0.69 11.35 -15.16
C GLY A 137 -0.36 12.48 -14.18
N ASN A 138 -1.16 13.55 -14.22
CA ASN A 138 -0.93 14.75 -13.41
C ASN A 138 -1.77 14.82 -12.14
N GLU A 139 -2.58 13.80 -11.87
CA GLU A 139 -3.49 13.82 -10.71
C GLU A 139 -2.76 13.40 -9.42
N PRO A 140 -3.18 13.94 -8.27
CA PRO A 140 -2.69 13.42 -7.00
C PRO A 140 -3.19 11.98 -6.80
N PHE A 141 -2.38 11.18 -6.14
CA PHE A 141 -2.66 9.75 -5.98
C PHE A 141 -2.18 9.23 -4.63
N LEU A 142 -2.72 8.07 -4.26
CA LEU A 142 -2.29 7.32 -3.08
C LEU A 142 -1.33 6.22 -3.52
N LEU A 143 -0.21 6.10 -2.82
CA LEU A 143 0.75 5.01 -2.98
C LEU A 143 0.63 4.10 -1.75
N HIS A 144 0.51 2.78 -1.97
CA HIS A 144 0.31 1.82 -0.88
C HIS A 144 1.18 0.58 -1.09
N UNK A 145 1.93 0.17 -0.31
CA UNK A 145 2.65 -0.82 -0.30
C UNK A 145 1.84 -1.91 -0.20
N GLY A 146 1.92 -2.94 -0.92
CA GLY A 146 1.15 -4.18 -1.02
C GLY A 146 1.42 -5.22 0.04
N ASP A 147 2.30 -4.94 0.95
CA ASP A 147 2.59 -5.80 2.10
C ASP A 147 2.25 -5.11 3.43
N ALA A 148 1.58 -3.97 3.38
CA ALA A 148 1.16 -3.25 4.58
C ALA A 148 -0.32 -3.56 4.86
N TYR A 149 -0.59 -4.13 6.03
CA TYR A 149 -1.94 -4.46 6.46
C TYR A 149 -2.41 -3.46 7.51
N PHE A 150 -3.50 -2.78 7.21
CA PHE A 150 -4.20 -1.89 8.14
C PHE A 150 -5.54 -2.56 8.47
N PRO A 151 -5.75 -2.99 9.71
CA PRO A 151 -7.05 -3.59 10.07
C PRO A 151 -8.23 -2.62 9.99
N ASP A 152 -7.96 -1.32 10.04
CA ASP A 152 -8.98 -0.28 10.01
C ASP A 152 -8.49 0.88 9.13
N TYR A 153 -9.27 1.22 8.12
CA TYR A 153 -8.99 2.33 7.20
C TYR A 153 -9.77 3.61 7.52
N SER A 154 -10.36 3.71 8.72
CA SER A 154 -11.13 4.90 9.12
C SER A 154 -10.31 6.20 9.07
N PHE A 155 -8.98 6.11 9.20
CA PHE A 155 -8.08 7.27 9.11
C PHE A 155 -7.99 7.85 7.69
N LEU A 156 -8.33 7.06 6.68
CA LEU A 156 -7.96 7.37 5.29
C LEU A 156 -8.60 8.66 4.78
N ASN A 157 -9.86 8.90 5.12
CA ASN A 157 -10.56 10.11 4.69
C ASN A 157 -9.88 11.37 5.23
N ASP A 158 -9.54 11.38 6.51
CA ASP A 158 -8.84 12.51 7.14
C ASP A 158 -7.43 12.67 6.58
N PHE A 159 -6.75 11.55 6.31
CA PHE A 159 -5.42 11.58 5.69
C PHE A 159 -5.49 12.24 4.30
N ILE A 160 -6.49 11.87 3.48
CA ILE A 160 -6.69 12.47 2.16
C ILE A 160 -7.00 13.98 2.30
N LYS A 161 -7.92 14.35 3.19
CA LYS A 161 -8.27 15.75 3.42
C LYS A 161 -7.06 16.57 3.84
N SER A 162 -6.19 16.00 4.68
CA SER A 162 -4.99 16.71 5.16
C SER A 162 -4.06 17.10 4.01
N SER A 163 -3.95 16.26 2.99
CA SER A 163 -3.11 16.55 1.82
C SER A 163 -3.64 17.70 0.96
N GLN A 164 -4.89 18.08 1.16
CA GLN A 164 -5.60 19.10 0.37
C GLN A 164 -5.69 20.46 1.07
N TYR A 165 -5.13 20.60 2.26
CA TYR A 165 -5.17 21.84 3.05
C TYR A 165 -4.56 23.01 2.32
N ASP A 166 -3.53 22.77 1.54
CA ASP A 166 -2.76 23.80 0.86
C ASP A 166 -2.31 23.25 -0.49
N LYS A 167 -2.55 23.97 -1.55
CA LYS A 167 -2.18 23.57 -2.92
C LYS A 167 -0.67 23.33 -3.08
N LYS A 168 0.15 23.95 -2.21
CA LYS A 168 1.61 23.80 -2.24
C LYS A 168 2.09 22.44 -1.70
N ILE A 169 1.23 21.69 -0.98
CA ILE A 169 1.61 20.39 -0.46
C ILE A 169 1.79 19.42 -1.63
N ILE A 170 3.00 18.88 -1.77
CA ILE A 170 3.36 17.95 -2.85
C ILE A 170 3.31 16.50 -2.37
N ALA A 171 3.57 16.27 -1.09
CA ALA A 171 3.52 14.96 -0.48
C ALA A 171 3.00 15.07 0.95
N THR A 172 2.20 14.09 1.37
CA THR A 172 1.79 13.95 2.78
C THR A 172 2.17 12.54 3.21
N LEU A 173 2.98 12.47 4.27
CA LEU A 173 3.49 11.20 4.81
C LEU A 173 2.65 10.76 5.99
N LEU A 174 2.35 9.48 6.04
CA LEU A 174 1.72 8.87 7.21
C LEU A 174 2.83 8.50 8.19
N LEU A 175 2.86 9.14 9.37
CA LEU A 175 3.93 8.96 10.36
C LEU A 175 3.39 8.34 11.63
N GLN A 176 4.21 7.50 12.27
CA GLN A 176 3.90 6.93 13.57
C GLN A 176 5.13 6.92 14.47
N TYR A 177 4.95 7.30 15.73
CA TYR A 177 6.00 7.19 16.74
C TYR A 177 6.31 5.71 16.99
N LYS A 178 7.59 5.35 16.95
CA LYS A 178 8.08 4.01 17.27
C LYS A 178 9.26 4.10 18.21
N LYS A 179 9.31 3.21 19.21
CA LYS A 179 10.45 3.11 20.13
C LYS A 179 11.72 2.69 19.38
N SER A 180 11.59 1.92 18.31
CA SER A 180 12.71 1.52 17.46
C SER A 180 12.35 1.77 16.00
N LEU A 181 13.26 2.40 15.27
CA LEU A 181 13.11 2.66 13.83
C LEU A 181 13.86 1.66 12.96
N LYS A 182 14.35 0.55 13.55
CA LYS A 182 15.07 -0.47 12.77
C LYS A 182 14.19 -0.96 11.62
N GLY A 183 14.65 -0.78 10.40
CA GLY A 183 13.93 -1.21 9.20
C GLY A 183 12.95 -0.20 8.63
N PHE A 184 12.82 1.00 9.25
CA PHE A 184 11.92 2.05 8.80
C PHE A 184 12.67 3.25 8.22
N GLY A 185 12.02 3.98 7.34
CA GLY A 185 12.42 5.35 7.06
C GLY A 185 12.03 6.30 8.22
N UNK A 186 12.62 7.29 8.50
CA UNK A 186 12.42 8.10 9.46
C UNK A 186 12.08 9.33 8.92
N ALA A 187 11.44 10.22 9.59
CA ALA A 187 11.18 11.64 9.27
C ALA A 187 11.39 12.53 10.47
N GLN A 188 11.83 13.77 10.18
CA GLN A 188 11.87 14.83 11.18
C GLN A 188 10.85 15.88 10.79
N THR A 189 10.10 16.38 11.78
CA THR A 189 9.05 17.36 11.54
C THR A 189 9.22 18.59 12.40
N LYS A 190 8.74 19.71 11.87
CA LYS A 190 8.59 20.97 12.60
C LYS A 190 7.11 21.20 12.82
N LYS A 191 6.74 21.55 14.05
CA LYS A 191 5.36 21.86 14.40
C LYS A 191 4.83 23.02 13.57
N SER A 192 3.64 22.82 13.03
CA SER A 192 2.94 23.80 12.22
C SER A 192 1.44 23.54 12.28
N VAL A 193 0.62 24.52 11.93
CA VAL A 193 -0.83 24.41 11.92
C VAL A 193 -1.30 24.64 10.49
N PRO A 194 -2.16 23.81 9.95
CA PRO A 194 -2.89 22.67 10.57
C PRO A 194 -2.10 21.36 10.61
N LEU A 195 -0.97 21.25 9.93
CA LEU A 195 -0.17 20.02 9.84
C LEU A 195 1.31 20.32 10.08
N ASP A 196 1.97 19.38 10.73
CA ASP A 196 3.43 19.45 10.86
C ASP A 196 4.08 19.37 9.48
N VAL A 197 5.17 20.13 9.31
CA VAL A 197 5.96 20.15 8.08
C VAL A 197 7.15 19.22 8.26
N VAL A 198 7.37 18.36 7.26
CA VAL A 198 8.53 17.46 7.21
C VAL A 198 9.71 18.26 6.63
N PHE A 199 10.86 18.25 7.31
CA PHE A 199 12.05 18.95 6.83
C PHE A 199 13.23 18.01 6.57
N HIS A 200 13.14 16.75 7.01
CA HIS A 200 14.18 15.77 6.73
C HIS A 200 13.58 14.37 6.72
N VAL A 201 14.00 13.55 5.77
CA VAL A 201 13.69 12.12 5.72
C VAL A 201 14.97 11.33 5.44
N ALA A 202 15.01 10.09 5.91
CA ALA A 202 16.13 9.17 5.66
C ALA A 202 15.62 7.75 5.58
N GLU A 203 16.06 7.00 4.57
CA GLU A 203 15.67 5.59 4.41
C GLU A 203 16.56 4.71 5.30
N LYS A 204 15.95 4.04 6.25
CA LYS A 204 16.59 3.06 7.16
C LYS A 204 17.95 3.54 7.68
N PRO A 205 18.03 4.72 8.31
CA PRO A 205 19.32 5.25 8.74
C PRO A 205 19.90 4.41 9.87
N LYS A 206 21.25 4.28 9.88
CA LYS A 206 21.96 3.57 10.95
C LYS A 206 21.81 4.27 12.30
N LYS A 207 21.73 5.59 12.30
CA LYS A 207 21.53 6.41 13.50
C LYS A 207 20.32 7.33 13.28
N PRO A 208 19.10 6.86 13.60
CA PRO A 208 17.90 7.68 13.45
C PRO A 208 17.96 8.94 14.32
N GLN A 209 17.56 10.08 13.76
CA GLN A 209 17.51 11.36 14.46
C GLN A 209 16.10 11.75 14.90
N SER A 210 15.16 10.81 14.82
CA SER A 210 13.79 10.98 15.28
C SER A 210 13.21 9.61 15.62
N ASN A 211 12.04 9.59 16.24
CA ASN A 211 11.28 8.36 16.48
C ASN A 211 10.02 8.30 15.61
N LEU A 212 9.96 9.09 14.53
CA LEU A 212 8.81 9.11 13.63
C LEU A 212 9.10 8.22 12.41
N ALA A 213 8.50 7.03 12.44
CA ALA A 213 8.57 6.08 11.31
C ALA A 213 7.65 6.53 10.18
N ILE A 214 8.14 6.45 8.95
CA ILE A 214 7.34 6.65 7.76
C ILE A 214 6.63 5.32 7.48
N LEU A 215 5.31 5.34 7.46
CA LEU A 215 4.49 4.16 7.16
C LEU A 215 4.31 4.02 5.63
N PRO A 216 4.13 2.79 5.14
CA PRO A 216 4.16 2.53 3.70
C PRO A 216 2.83 2.86 2.98
N ILE A 217 2.31 4.06 3.25
CA ILE A 217 1.19 4.64 2.54
C ILE A 217 1.43 6.16 2.45
N TYR A 218 1.30 6.71 1.24
CA TYR A 218 1.69 8.09 0.94
C TYR A 218 0.62 8.73 0.07
N ILE A 219 0.42 10.03 0.24
CA ILE A 219 -0.33 10.82 -0.74
C ILE A 219 0.68 11.71 -1.46
N LEU A 220 0.71 11.59 -2.78
CA LEU A 220 1.75 12.21 -3.61
C LEU A 220 1.12 12.94 -4.79
N LYS A 221 1.79 14.02 -5.23
CA LYS A 221 1.50 14.65 -6.52
C LYS A 221 2.50 14.14 -7.56
N SER A 222 2.20 14.39 -8.84
CA SER A 222 2.99 13.87 -9.96
C SER A 222 4.44 14.37 -9.97
N ASP A 223 4.75 15.45 -9.24
CA ASP A 223 6.12 15.96 -9.05
C ASP A 223 7.08 14.87 -8.54
N ILE A 224 6.56 13.87 -7.83
CA ILE A 224 7.40 12.76 -7.33
C ILE A 224 8.09 12.02 -8.48
N PHE A 225 7.45 11.95 -9.65
CA PHE A 225 8.05 11.26 -10.80
C PHE A 225 9.29 11.98 -11.32
N ASP A 226 9.26 13.31 -11.36
CA ASP A 226 10.44 14.11 -11.74
C ASP A 226 11.55 13.92 -10.70
N ALA A 227 11.19 13.92 -9.42
CA ALA A 227 12.16 13.67 -8.34
C ALA A 227 12.78 12.27 -8.47
N LEU A 228 11.96 11.24 -8.74
CA LEU A 228 12.47 9.87 -8.93
C LEU A 228 13.45 9.77 -10.10
N GLU A 229 13.18 10.48 -11.18
CA GLU A 229 14.07 10.48 -12.35
C GLU A 229 15.42 11.15 -12.06
N LYS A 230 15.48 12.09 -11.09
CA LYS A 230 16.68 12.82 -10.72
C LYS A 230 17.38 12.28 -9.47
N THR A 231 16.75 11.35 -8.75
CA THR A 231 17.28 10.79 -7.50
C THR A 231 18.20 9.61 -7.81
N GLY A 232 19.36 9.58 -7.17
CA GLY A 232 20.30 8.47 -7.29
C GLY A 232 19.86 7.25 -6.49
N LEU A 233 20.58 6.15 -6.67
CA LEU A 233 20.33 4.92 -5.91
C LEU A 233 20.76 5.13 -4.44
N GLY A 234 19.93 4.69 -3.53
CA GLY A 234 20.13 4.81 -2.09
C GLY A 234 20.34 3.48 -1.40
N TYR A 235 19.61 3.28 -0.32
CA TYR A 235 19.71 2.06 0.51
C TYR A 235 19.61 0.80 -0.36
N ASN A 236 20.52 -0.15 -0.15
CA ASN A 236 20.63 -1.41 -0.92
C ASN A 236 20.87 -1.22 -2.43
N ASN A 237 21.41 -0.07 -2.83
CA ASN A 237 21.63 0.24 -4.24
C ASN A 237 20.31 0.21 -5.03
N GLU A 238 19.24 0.69 -4.41
CA GLU A 238 17.91 0.74 -4.98
C GLU A 238 17.38 2.17 -5.03
N LEU A 239 16.49 2.45 -5.97
CA LEU A 239 15.80 3.75 -6.02
C LEU A 239 14.71 3.75 -4.93
N GLN A 240 14.81 4.70 -3.99
CA GLN A 240 13.91 4.78 -2.84
C GLN A 240 12.95 5.96 -2.93
N VAL A 241 11.69 5.73 -2.57
CA VAL A 241 10.68 6.80 -2.52
C VAL A 241 11.08 7.85 -1.46
N THR A 242 11.63 7.40 -0.33
CA THR A 242 12.10 8.30 0.73
C THR A 242 13.16 9.28 0.20
N ASP A 243 14.09 8.78 -0.62
CA ASP A 243 15.15 9.63 -1.19
C ASP A 243 14.57 10.63 -2.21
N ALA A 244 13.57 10.21 -3.00
CA ALA A 244 12.89 11.12 -3.93
C ALA A 244 12.11 12.20 -3.18
N ILE A 245 11.54 11.88 -2.02
CA ILE A 245 10.86 12.87 -1.18
C ILE A 245 11.90 13.88 -0.66
N SER A 246 13.11 13.42 -0.29
CA SER A 246 14.19 14.32 0.08
C SER A 246 14.55 15.27 -1.08
N THR A 247 14.62 14.74 -2.29
CA THR A 247 14.86 15.55 -3.50
C THR A 247 13.79 16.63 -3.67
N LEU A 248 12.50 16.28 -3.46
CA LEU A 248 11.42 17.28 -3.53
C LEU A 248 11.64 18.41 -2.51
N MET A 249 12.04 18.06 -1.29
CA MET A 249 12.33 19.08 -0.26
C MET A 249 13.53 19.96 -0.62
N ASP A 250 14.57 19.37 -1.23
CA ASP A 250 15.72 20.13 -1.74
C ASP A 250 15.30 21.12 -2.82
N TRP A 251 14.24 20.82 -3.56
CA TRP A 251 13.65 21.73 -4.55
C TRP A 251 12.64 22.71 -3.92
N ASN A 252 12.60 22.80 -2.59
CA ASN A 252 11.72 23.69 -1.82
C ASN A 252 10.24 23.34 -1.92
N HIS A 253 9.91 22.10 -2.25
CA HIS A 253 8.53 21.65 -2.22
C HIS A 253 8.09 21.34 -0.79
N LYS A 254 6.81 21.59 -0.51
CA LYS A 254 6.23 21.40 0.83
C LYS A 254 5.79 19.95 1.01
N VAL A 255 6.36 19.30 2.05
CA VAL A 255 6.01 17.95 2.47
C VAL A 255 5.41 18.03 3.89
N THR A 256 4.28 17.40 4.11
CA THR A 256 3.58 17.46 5.41
C THR A 256 3.47 16.06 6.03
N ALA A 257 3.14 16.04 7.30
CA ALA A 257 3.00 14.81 8.08
C ALA A 257 1.58 14.67 8.61
N TYR A 258 1.03 13.46 8.47
CA TYR A 258 -0.21 13.08 9.13
C TYR A 258 0.13 12.05 10.21
N ASN A 259 -0.28 12.30 11.44
CA ASN A 259 0.08 11.46 12.59
C ASN A 259 -0.90 10.29 12.71
N PHE A 260 -0.41 9.07 12.50
CA PHE A 260 -1.21 7.84 12.61
C PHE A 260 -1.50 7.46 14.06
N ARG A 261 -0.82 8.11 15.01
CA ARG A 261 -1.01 7.92 16.45
C ARG A 261 -0.80 6.46 16.85
N ASN A 262 -1.71 5.91 17.67
CA ASN A 262 -1.62 4.55 18.20
C ASN A 262 -2.42 3.52 17.40
N ASN A 263 -2.86 3.88 16.19
CA ASN A 263 -3.60 2.94 15.34
C ASN A 263 -2.71 1.77 14.94
N LYS A 264 -3.34 0.63 14.70
CA LYS A 264 -2.62 -0.61 14.38
C LYS A 264 -2.35 -0.74 12.88
N TRP A 265 -1.18 -1.24 12.55
CA TRP A 265 -0.84 -1.71 11.23
C TRP A 265 0.26 -2.76 11.35
N PHE A 266 0.42 -3.58 10.32
CA PHE A 266 1.40 -4.68 10.31
C PHE A 266 2.15 -4.69 8.98
N ASP A 267 3.47 -4.83 9.07
CA ASP A 267 4.33 -5.10 7.91
C ASP A 267 4.33 -6.62 7.67
N ILE A 268 3.61 -7.07 6.64
CA ILE A 268 3.57 -8.50 6.28
C ILE A 268 4.87 -8.85 5.53
N GLY A 269 5.97 -8.59 6.19
CA GLY A 269 7.30 -8.81 5.65
C GLY A 269 8.10 -9.87 6.40
N THR A 270 7.62 -10.31 7.56
CA THR A 270 8.28 -11.34 8.38
C THR A 270 7.24 -12.28 8.98
N THR A 271 7.68 -13.51 9.33
CA THR A 271 6.80 -14.50 9.96
C THR A 271 6.22 -13.99 11.28
N ARG A 272 7.04 -13.28 12.08
CA ARG A 272 6.58 -12.72 13.35
C ARG A 272 5.44 -11.70 13.14
N GLN A 273 5.63 -10.78 12.20
CA GLN A 273 4.61 -9.77 11.90
C GLN A 273 3.33 -10.40 11.34
N TYR A 274 3.49 -11.40 10.47
CA TYR A 274 2.34 -12.11 9.91
C TYR A 274 1.56 -12.82 11.03
N PHE A 275 2.27 -13.50 11.94
CA PHE A 275 1.64 -14.15 13.11
C PHE A 275 0.83 -13.14 13.93
N HIS A 276 1.41 -11.96 14.21
CA HIS A 276 0.70 -10.92 14.96
C HIS A 276 -0.52 -10.36 14.19
N ALA A 277 -0.45 -10.31 12.87
CA ALA A 277 -1.58 -9.84 12.07
C ALA A 277 -2.75 -10.82 12.08
N LEU A 278 -2.49 -12.13 12.30
CA LEU A 278 -3.52 -13.17 12.37
C LEU A 278 -4.23 -13.19 13.74
N ASN A 279 -3.60 -12.66 14.80
CA ASN A 279 -4.12 -12.64 16.16
C ASN A 279 -4.60 -11.24 16.58
#